data_108485893d17a551d79c31ae2837b995
#
_entry.id   108485893d17a551d79c31ae2837b995
#
_cell.length_a   1.000
_cell.length_b   1.000
_cell.length_c   1.000
_cell.angle_alpha   90.00
_cell.angle_beta   90.00
_cell.angle_gamma   90.00
#
_symmetry.space_group_name_H-M   'P 1'
#
loop_
_entity.id
_entity.type
_entity.pdbx_description
1 polymer ?
#
loop_
_entity_poly.entity_id
_entity_poly.type
_entity_poly.pdbx_seq_one_letter_code
_entity_poly.pdbx_strand_id
1 'polypeptide(L)'
;MSPAAPSVSRRLLARLRDVMAGGGGAEERLNRVVGLIAADMVAEVCSCYVMRAGEVLELFATEGLKKGAIHNTRLRVGEGLVGDIAAHARPLALADAQSHPNFAYRPETGEEIFHSLMGVPIIRGGRVVGVLVVQNRTMRHYT
;
A
#
# COMPACT_ATOMS: atom_id res chain seq x y z
N MET A 1 33.59 -0.27 -5.41
CA MET A 1 32.41 -1.03 -4.92
C MET A 1 31.15 -0.24 -5.23
N SER A 2 30.26 -0.82 -6.01
CA SER A 2 28.99 -0.17 -6.33
C SER A 2 28.06 -0.23 -5.11
N PRO A 3 27.35 0.85 -4.78
CA PRO A 3 26.34 0.77 -3.74
C PRO A 3 25.21 -0.20 -4.15
N ALA A 4 24.67 -0.89 -3.19
CA ALA A 4 23.52 -1.76 -3.44
C ALA A 4 22.33 -0.95 -3.94
N ALA A 5 21.53 -1.52 -4.85
CA ALA A 5 20.30 -0.88 -5.29
C ALA A 5 19.37 -0.66 -4.08
N PRO A 6 18.61 0.45 -4.04
CA PRO A 6 17.63 0.65 -2.98
C PRO A 6 16.63 -0.49 -2.93
N SER A 7 16.17 -0.84 -1.74
CA SER A 7 15.11 -1.82 -1.58
C SER A 7 13.81 -1.32 -2.24
N VAL A 8 12.87 -2.24 -2.52
CA VAL A 8 11.56 -1.90 -3.08
C VAL A 8 10.85 -0.87 -2.19
N SER A 9 10.91 -1.05 -0.86
CA SER A 9 10.28 -0.10 0.07
C SER A 9 10.84 1.30 -0.04
N ARG A 10 12.17 1.44 -0.19
CA ARG A 10 12.79 2.76 -0.38
C ARG A 10 12.39 3.39 -1.70
N ARG A 11 12.30 2.61 -2.77
CA ARG A 11 11.85 3.12 -4.08
C ARG A 11 10.41 3.60 -4.04
N LEU A 12 9.54 2.85 -3.37
CA LEU A 12 8.15 3.26 -3.17
C LEU A 12 8.06 4.59 -2.46
N LEU A 13 8.78 4.75 -1.36
CA LEU A 13 8.76 5.99 -0.58
C LEU A 13 9.34 7.16 -1.37
N ALA A 14 10.41 6.94 -2.13
CA ALA A 14 11.00 8.00 -2.98
C ALA A 14 10.02 8.46 -4.05
N ARG A 15 9.35 7.52 -4.72
CA ARG A 15 8.33 7.84 -5.72
C ARG A 15 7.16 8.59 -5.14
N LEU A 16 6.69 8.16 -3.97
CA LEU A 16 5.63 8.85 -3.25
C LEU A 16 5.99 10.30 -2.98
N ARG A 17 7.20 10.56 -2.48
CA ARG A 17 7.68 11.92 -2.23
C ARG A 17 7.71 12.77 -3.49
N ASP A 18 8.21 12.21 -4.60
CA ASP A 18 8.31 12.93 -5.87
C ASP A 18 6.94 13.37 -6.37
N VAL A 19 5.97 12.47 -6.34
CA VAL A 19 4.62 12.78 -6.84
C VAL A 19 3.87 13.70 -5.89
N MET A 20 4.03 13.53 -4.58
CA MET A 20 3.39 14.40 -3.59
C MET A 20 3.92 15.84 -3.62
N ALA A 21 5.11 16.05 -4.16
CA ALA A 21 5.64 17.39 -4.39
C ALA A 21 4.98 18.11 -5.56
N GLY A 22 4.24 17.39 -6.44
CA GLY A 22 3.53 17.98 -7.57
C GLY A 22 2.28 18.74 -7.15
N GLY A 23 1.70 19.51 -8.09
CA GLY A 23 0.49 20.26 -7.86
C GLY A 23 -0.78 19.41 -7.89
N GLY A 24 -1.91 20.02 -7.58
CA GLY A 24 -3.22 19.39 -7.57
C GLY A 24 -3.73 19.10 -6.17
N GLY A 25 -4.96 18.63 -6.04
CA GLY A 25 -5.56 18.21 -4.77
C GLY A 25 -4.98 16.91 -4.26
N ALA A 26 -5.15 16.64 -2.98
CA ALA A 26 -4.61 15.45 -2.34
C ALA A 26 -5.12 14.16 -3.00
N GLU A 27 -6.42 14.10 -3.30
CA GLU A 27 -7.02 12.93 -3.95
C GLU A 27 -6.45 12.69 -5.33
N GLU A 28 -6.34 13.74 -6.16
CA GLU A 28 -5.75 13.65 -7.49
C GLU A 28 -4.29 13.21 -7.44
N ARG A 29 -3.52 13.76 -6.49
CA ARG A 29 -2.13 13.37 -6.32
C ARG A 29 -1.98 11.92 -5.94
N LEU A 30 -2.80 11.43 -5.00
CA LEU A 30 -2.76 10.03 -4.58
C LEU A 30 -3.20 9.09 -5.70
N ASN A 31 -4.18 9.47 -6.50
CA ASN A 31 -4.57 8.69 -7.67
C ASN A 31 -3.42 8.56 -8.68
N ARG A 32 -2.68 9.65 -8.91
CA ARG A 32 -1.49 9.61 -9.78
C ARG A 32 -0.37 8.75 -9.17
N VAL A 33 -0.17 8.85 -7.86
CA VAL A 33 0.85 8.07 -7.14
C VAL A 33 0.63 6.58 -7.38
N VAL A 34 -0.58 6.09 -7.11
CA VAL A 34 -0.86 4.65 -7.20
C VAL A 34 -0.72 4.13 -8.63
N GLY A 35 -1.15 4.92 -9.62
CA GLY A 35 -1.00 4.55 -11.02
C GLY A 35 0.46 4.51 -11.47
N LEU A 36 1.24 5.53 -11.10
CA LEU A 36 2.66 5.60 -11.46
C LEU A 36 3.48 4.50 -10.80
N ILE A 37 3.22 4.23 -9.53
CA ILE A 37 3.95 3.18 -8.80
C ILE A 37 3.60 1.80 -9.36
N ALA A 38 2.32 1.54 -9.64
CA ALA A 38 1.91 0.28 -10.24
C ALA A 38 2.64 0.05 -11.57
N ALA A 39 2.72 1.07 -12.43
CA ALA A 39 3.41 0.99 -13.70
C ALA A 39 4.92 0.82 -13.52
N ASP A 40 5.53 1.61 -12.65
CA ASP A 40 6.98 1.62 -12.42
C ASP A 40 7.47 0.29 -11.85
N MET A 41 6.69 -0.32 -10.98
CA MET A 41 7.03 -1.59 -10.33
C MET A 41 6.47 -2.82 -11.05
N VAL A 42 5.76 -2.60 -12.15
CA VAL A 42 5.07 -3.68 -12.86
C VAL A 42 4.18 -4.47 -11.90
N ALA A 43 3.44 -3.75 -11.07
CA ALA A 43 2.51 -4.34 -10.10
C ALA A 43 1.08 -4.28 -10.66
N GLU A 44 0.29 -5.31 -10.40
CA GLU A 44 -1.10 -5.35 -10.82
C GLU A 44 -1.96 -4.42 -9.98
N VAL A 45 -1.59 -4.24 -8.72
CA VAL A 45 -2.30 -3.37 -7.78
C VAL A 45 -1.31 -2.46 -7.05
N CYS A 46 -1.68 -1.19 -6.93
CA CYS A 46 -1.08 -0.28 -5.96
C CYS A 46 -2.20 0.48 -5.27
N SER A 47 -2.19 0.51 -3.95
CA SER A 47 -3.25 1.14 -3.15
C SER A 47 -2.66 1.99 -2.06
N CYS A 48 -3.33 3.11 -1.77
CA CYS A 48 -2.97 4.00 -0.67
C CYS A 48 -4.11 4.03 0.34
N TYR A 49 -3.81 3.69 1.58
CA TYR A 49 -4.71 3.81 2.72
C TYR A 49 -4.30 5.02 3.54
N VAL A 50 -5.28 5.78 4.02
CA VAL A 50 -5.05 7.00 4.80
C VAL A 50 -5.64 6.81 6.21
N MET A 51 -4.87 7.22 7.22
CA MET A 51 -5.31 7.13 8.61
C MET A 51 -6.41 8.15 8.88
N ARG A 52 -7.52 7.66 9.43
CA ARG A 52 -8.63 8.48 9.86
C ARG A 52 -8.75 8.45 11.39
N ALA A 53 -9.69 9.22 11.93
CA ALA A 53 -9.96 9.25 13.37
C ALA A 53 -10.28 7.84 13.90
N GLY A 54 -9.90 7.58 15.15
CA GLY A 54 -10.14 6.28 15.78
C GLY A 54 -9.22 5.15 15.32
N GLU A 55 -8.05 5.49 14.76
CA GLU A 55 -7.07 4.52 14.27
C GLU A 55 -7.65 3.59 13.21
N VAL A 56 -8.37 4.17 12.25
CA VAL A 56 -8.95 3.47 11.12
C VAL A 56 -8.22 3.88 9.84
N LEU A 57 -7.81 2.87 9.06
CA LEU A 57 -7.21 3.08 7.75
C LEU A 57 -8.31 2.94 6.69
N GLU A 58 -8.48 3.98 5.89
CA GLU A 58 -9.47 4.02 4.82
C GLU A 58 -8.78 3.94 3.46
N LEU A 59 -9.26 3.06 2.58
CA LEU A 59 -8.76 2.99 1.20
C LEU A 59 -9.12 4.31 0.50
N PHE A 60 -8.09 5.05 0.13
CA PHE A 60 -8.24 6.39 -0.42
C PHE A 60 -8.00 6.44 -1.94
N ALA A 61 -7.06 5.65 -2.43
CA ALA A 61 -6.75 5.57 -3.85
C ALA A 61 -6.28 4.16 -4.19
N THR A 62 -6.63 3.69 -5.37
CA THR A 62 -6.19 2.38 -5.85
C THR A 62 -6.06 2.34 -7.36
N GLU A 63 -5.04 1.62 -7.82
CA GLU A 63 -4.93 1.14 -9.19
C GLU A 63 -5.02 -0.38 -9.10
N GLY A 64 -6.03 -0.98 -9.72
CA GLY A 64 -6.18 -2.42 -9.80
C GLY A 64 -7.23 -3.05 -8.90
N LEU A 65 -7.56 -2.48 -7.74
CA LEU A 65 -8.69 -2.94 -6.95
C LEU A 65 -9.99 -2.34 -7.50
N LYS A 66 -11.12 -2.88 -7.03
CA LYS A 66 -12.43 -2.34 -7.43
C LYS A 66 -12.56 -0.89 -6.97
N LYS A 67 -12.90 0.00 -7.90
CA LYS A 67 -13.01 1.44 -7.59
C LYS A 67 -14.11 1.73 -6.56
N GLY A 68 -15.15 0.91 -6.50
CA GLY A 68 -16.20 1.05 -5.49
C GLY A 68 -15.73 0.82 -4.05
N ALA A 69 -14.55 0.24 -3.87
CA ALA A 69 -13.95 0.06 -2.54
C ALA A 69 -13.36 1.36 -1.98
N ILE A 70 -13.07 2.35 -2.83
CA ILE A 70 -12.49 3.63 -2.40
C ILE A 70 -13.45 4.30 -1.42
N HIS A 71 -12.93 4.71 -0.26
CA HIS A 71 -13.64 5.29 0.89
C HIS A 71 -14.58 4.31 1.61
N ASN A 72 -14.83 3.12 1.05
CA ASN A 72 -15.72 2.12 1.64
C ASN A 72 -14.97 1.01 2.37
N THR A 73 -13.74 0.72 1.96
CA THR A 73 -12.90 -0.27 2.65
C THR A 73 -12.17 0.39 3.79
N ARG A 74 -12.38 -0.11 5.00
CA ARG A 74 -11.77 0.39 6.23
C ARG A 74 -11.21 -0.76 7.05
N LEU A 75 -10.03 -0.54 7.60
CA LEU A 75 -9.34 -1.50 8.46
C LEU A 75 -8.88 -0.78 9.71
N ARG A 76 -9.06 -1.42 10.86
CA ARG A 76 -8.48 -0.88 12.09
C ARG A 76 -6.98 -1.18 12.12
N VAL A 77 -6.22 -0.33 12.82
CA VAL A 77 -4.82 -0.62 13.10
C VAL A 77 -4.72 -1.99 13.77
N GLY A 78 -3.88 -2.87 13.23
CA GLY A 78 -3.74 -4.26 13.68
C GLY A 78 -4.64 -5.26 12.95
N GLU A 79 -5.63 -4.80 12.19
CA GLU A 79 -6.54 -5.65 11.44
C GLU A 79 -6.05 -5.86 10.01
N GLY A 80 -5.90 -7.11 9.58
CA GLY A 80 -5.40 -7.46 8.26
C GLY A 80 -3.94 -7.08 8.06
N LEU A 81 -3.41 -7.28 6.84
CA LEU A 81 -2.01 -6.99 6.53
C LEU A 81 -1.71 -5.50 6.56
N VAL A 82 -2.61 -4.68 6.02
CA VAL A 82 -2.46 -3.22 6.03
C VAL A 82 -2.47 -2.69 7.47
N GLY A 83 -3.40 -3.18 8.29
CA GLY A 83 -3.46 -2.82 9.71
C GLY A 83 -2.22 -3.28 10.48
N ASP A 84 -1.66 -4.44 10.13
CA ASP A 84 -0.43 -4.95 10.72
C ASP A 84 0.76 -4.04 10.43
N ILE A 85 0.89 -3.57 9.18
CA ILE A 85 1.94 -2.62 8.78
C ILE A 85 1.83 -1.34 9.60
N ALA A 86 0.62 -0.81 9.76
CA ALA A 86 0.38 0.40 10.54
C ALA A 86 0.70 0.18 12.04
N ALA A 87 0.29 -0.95 12.59
CA ALA A 87 0.50 -1.26 14.01
C ALA A 87 1.98 -1.34 14.38
N HIS A 88 2.79 -1.92 13.51
CA HIS A 88 4.22 -2.12 13.74
C HIS A 88 5.09 -1.01 13.15
N ALA A 89 4.50 -0.11 12.36
CA ALA A 89 5.21 0.98 11.67
C ALA A 89 6.42 0.47 10.88
N ARG A 90 6.29 -0.70 10.23
CA ARG A 90 7.37 -1.35 9.49
C ARG A 90 6.88 -1.90 8.17
N PRO A 91 7.74 -1.91 7.13
CA PRO A 91 7.42 -2.57 5.87
C PRO A 91 7.15 -4.06 6.04
N LEU A 92 6.30 -4.59 5.17
CA LEU A 92 5.99 -6.02 5.10
C LEU A 92 6.06 -6.45 3.64
N ALA A 93 6.78 -7.54 3.38
CA ALA A 93 6.88 -8.09 2.03
C ALA A 93 6.62 -9.59 2.10
N LEU A 94 5.58 -10.07 1.38
CA LEU A 94 5.12 -11.44 1.43
C LEU A 94 4.95 -11.98 0.00
N ALA A 95 5.56 -13.12 -0.29
CA ALA A 95 5.36 -13.81 -1.56
C ALA A 95 3.97 -14.49 -1.60
N ASP A 96 3.48 -14.94 -0.46
CA ASP A 96 2.15 -15.54 -0.30
C ASP A 96 1.43 -14.89 0.88
N ALA A 97 0.77 -13.77 0.59
CA ALA A 97 0.08 -12.99 1.61
C ALA A 97 -1.11 -13.72 2.23
N GLN A 98 -1.77 -14.58 1.46
CA GLN A 98 -2.97 -15.27 1.92
C GLN A 98 -2.68 -16.30 3.02
N SER A 99 -1.44 -16.76 3.12
CA SER A 99 -1.02 -17.67 4.20
C SER A 99 -0.64 -16.96 5.49
N HIS A 100 -0.56 -15.64 5.48
CA HIS A 100 -0.19 -14.86 6.68
C HIS A 100 -1.35 -14.86 7.69
N PRO A 101 -1.06 -15.03 9.01
CA PRO A 101 -2.12 -15.09 10.04
C PRO A 101 -3.04 -13.88 10.08
N ASN A 102 -2.53 -12.70 9.71
CA ASN A 102 -3.30 -11.47 9.75
C ASN A 102 -4.02 -11.14 8.43
N PHE A 103 -3.99 -12.04 7.44
CA PHE A 103 -4.70 -11.81 6.19
C PHE A 103 -6.21 -11.70 6.46
N ALA A 104 -6.79 -10.56 6.04
CA ALA A 104 -8.23 -10.30 6.19
C ALA A 104 -8.84 -10.10 4.80
N TYR A 105 -9.80 -10.93 4.46
CA TYR A 105 -10.49 -10.88 3.18
C TYR A 105 -11.53 -9.76 3.17
N ARG A 106 -11.47 -8.94 2.12
CA ARG A 106 -12.43 -7.85 1.89
C ARG A 106 -13.03 -8.03 0.48
N PRO A 107 -14.22 -8.65 0.35
CA PRO A 107 -14.80 -8.96 -0.96
C PRO A 107 -14.95 -7.75 -1.88
N GLU A 108 -15.21 -6.58 -1.32
CA GLU A 108 -15.40 -5.34 -2.07
C GLU A 108 -14.14 -4.89 -2.82
N THR A 109 -12.96 -5.33 -2.42
CA THR A 109 -11.70 -4.98 -3.08
C THR A 109 -11.33 -5.94 -4.20
N GLY A 110 -11.78 -7.20 -4.12
CA GLY A 110 -11.36 -8.26 -5.02
C GLY A 110 -9.99 -8.83 -4.72
N GLU A 111 -9.48 -8.65 -3.49
CA GLU A 111 -8.11 -9.04 -3.11
C GLU A 111 -7.86 -10.54 -3.09
N GLU A 112 -8.89 -11.38 -3.11
CA GLU A 112 -8.74 -12.82 -3.03
C GLU A 112 -7.92 -13.44 -4.16
N ILE A 113 -7.76 -12.72 -5.27
CA ILE A 113 -6.99 -13.20 -6.42
C ILE A 113 -5.50 -12.84 -6.33
N PHE A 114 -5.11 -12.02 -5.35
CA PHE A 114 -3.72 -11.56 -5.22
C PHE A 114 -2.99 -12.37 -4.16
N HIS A 115 -1.79 -12.84 -4.49
CA HIS A 115 -0.98 -13.68 -3.62
C HIS A 115 0.20 -12.97 -2.99
N SER A 116 0.86 -12.09 -3.74
CA SER A 116 2.02 -11.37 -3.20
C SER A 116 1.63 -9.96 -2.77
N LEU A 117 2.28 -9.48 -1.72
CA LEU A 117 2.03 -8.16 -1.17
C LEU A 117 3.33 -7.56 -0.66
N MET A 118 3.53 -6.28 -0.96
CA MET A 118 4.57 -5.47 -0.34
C MET A 118 3.96 -4.16 0.08
N GLY A 119 4.09 -3.81 1.34
CA GLY A 119 3.51 -2.58 1.88
C GLY A 119 4.51 -1.82 2.74
N VAL A 120 4.36 -0.51 2.77
CA VAL A 120 5.19 0.37 3.59
C VAL A 120 4.31 1.35 4.35
N PRO A 121 4.64 1.66 5.62
CA PRO A 121 3.95 2.72 6.34
C PRO A 121 4.42 4.08 5.84
N ILE A 122 3.49 5.02 5.77
CA ILE A 122 3.79 6.43 5.51
C ILE A 122 3.83 7.12 6.87
N ILE A 123 5.00 7.60 7.25
CA ILE A 123 5.22 8.18 8.58
C ILE A 123 5.46 9.67 8.45
N ARG A 124 4.79 10.45 9.29
CA ARG A 124 4.96 11.90 9.38
C ARG A 124 4.93 12.31 10.84
N GLY A 125 5.96 13.03 11.29
CA GLY A 125 6.04 13.47 12.67
C GLY A 125 6.05 12.32 13.68
N GLY A 126 6.67 11.20 13.34
CA GLY A 126 6.74 10.01 14.19
C GLY A 126 5.46 9.18 14.24
N ARG A 127 4.46 9.52 13.43
CA ARG A 127 3.17 8.82 13.40
C ARG A 127 2.90 8.22 12.03
N VAL A 128 2.26 7.05 11.99
CA VAL A 128 1.77 6.47 10.75
C VAL A 128 0.54 7.25 10.30
N VAL A 129 0.62 7.86 9.12
CA VAL A 129 -0.49 8.60 8.52
C VAL A 129 -1.13 7.86 7.36
N GLY A 130 -0.53 6.77 6.92
CA GLY A 130 -1.08 5.95 5.86
C GLY A 130 -0.24 4.70 5.62
N VAL A 131 -0.68 3.89 4.66
CA VAL A 131 0.03 2.69 4.21
C VAL A 131 -0.08 2.61 2.69
N LEU A 132 1.05 2.37 2.03
CA LEU A 132 1.12 2.18 0.59
C LEU A 132 1.42 0.71 0.31
N VAL A 133 0.64 0.09 -0.58
CA VAL A 133 0.68 -1.36 -0.81
C VAL A 133 0.74 -1.65 -2.30
N VAL A 134 1.59 -2.59 -2.71
CA VAL A 134 1.56 -3.19 -4.04
C VAL A 134 1.24 -4.68 -3.93
N GLN A 135 0.50 -5.20 -4.92
CA GLN A 135 0.05 -6.60 -4.93
C GLN A 135 0.12 -7.17 -6.34
N ASN A 136 0.32 -8.48 -6.42
CA ASN A 136 0.33 -9.23 -7.68
C ASN A 136 -0.40 -10.57 -7.50
N ARG A 137 -0.98 -11.07 -8.59
CA ARG A 137 -1.66 -12.38 -8.59
C ARG A 137 -0.72 -13.53 -8.34
N THR A 138 0.50 -13.44 -8.89
CA THR A 138 1.52 -14.47 -8.72
C THR A 138 2.31 -14.25 -7.44
N MET A 139 2.88 -15.33 -6.91
CA MET A 139 3.84 -15.20 -5.83
C MET A 139 5.06 -14.46 -6.38
N ARG A 140 5.46 -13.40 -5.71
CA ARG A 140 6.58 -12.55 -6.11
C ARG A 140 7.38 -12.16 -4.88
N HIS A 141 8.70 -12.32 -4.97
CA HIS A 141 9.60 -11.87 -3.92
C HIS A 141 10.01 -10.42 -4.20
N TYR A 142 9.65 -9.52 -3.31
CA TYR A 142 10.03 -8.11 -3.40
C TYR A 142 11.37 -7.88 -2.73
N THR A 143 12.26 -7.20 -3.41
CA THR A 143 13.63 -6.96 -2.92
C THR A 143 13.93 -5.49 -2.66
#